data_5a201b6db378810b09befa79bb2d490b
#
_entry.id   5a201b6db378810b09befa79bb2d490b
#
_cell.length_a   1.000
_cell.length_b   1.000
_cell.length_c   1.000
_cell.angle_alpha   90.00
_cell.angle_beta   90.00
_cell.angle_gamma   90.00
#
_symmetry.space_group_name_H-M   'P 1'
#
loop_
_entity.id
_entity.type
_entity.pdbx_description
1 polymer ?
#
loop_
_entity_poly.entity_id
_entity_poly.type
_entity_poly.pdbx_seq_one_letter_code
_entity_poly.pdbx_strand_id
1 'polypeptide(L)'
;KQAHRQPPPFPEAMTEDIILETRGLTKEFKGFVAVDRVDLKVRRGTIHALIGPNGAGKTTTFNLLTKFLPPTSGTILFNGQDITRDKPADVARRGIIRSFQISAVFPNLTVLENVRIALQRNLGTSFHFWKAESTLDALNDRALAILEQVDLRRFAQTNAVELAYGRKRTLEIATTLAMEPELMLLDEPTSGMGHEDVDLVKNLIKEVAKGRTVLMVEHNMGVVSGICDTITVLQRGAVLTEGPYAEVSANPQVIEAYMGSTEAAHG
;
A
#
# COMPACT_ATOMS: atom_id res chain seq x y z
N LYS A 1 -57.65 -2.23 -25.25
CA LYS A 1 -56.42 -1.40 -25.28
C LYS A 1 -55.47 -1.99 -24.27
N GLN A 2 -54.56 -2.84 -24.69
CA GLN A 2 -53.48 -3.39 -23.86
C GLN A 2 -52.35 -2.34 -23.79
N ALA A 3 -52.09 -1.87 -22.56
CA ALA A 3 -50.94 -1.00 -22.29
C ALA A 3 -49.65 -1.82 -22.38
N HIS A 4 -48.79 -1.48 -23.32
CA HIS A 4 -47.43 -1.98 -23.40
C HIS A 4 -46.67 -1.46 -22.15
N ARG A 5 -46.41 -2.37 -21.18
CA ARG A 5 -45.42 -2.12 -20.13
C ARG A 5 -44.02 -2.16 -20.75
N GLN A 6 -43.34 -1.02 -20.77
CA GLN A 6 -41.92 -1.00 -21.04
C GLN A 6 -41.18 -1.84 -19.98
N PRO A 7 -40.18 -2.64 -20.39
CA PRO A 7 -39.34 -3.33 -19.41
C PRO A 7 -38.57 -2.28 -18.56
N PRO A 8 -38.25 -2.61 -17.28
CA PRO A 8 -37.50 -1.71 -16.44
C PRO A 8 -36.11 -1.44 -17.07
N PRO A 9 -35.56 -0.24 -16.89
CA PRO A 9 -34.23 0.08 -17.39
C PRO A 9 -33.24 -0.94 -16.78
N PHE A 10 -32.29 -1.41 -17.60
CA PHE A 10 -31.18 -2.24 -17.16
C PHE A 10 -30.50 -1.53 -15.97
N PRO A 11 -30.08 -2.26 -14.91
CA PRO A 11 -29.33 -1.66 -13.84
C PRO A 11 -28.13 -0.94 -14.46
N GLU A 12 -27.99 0.36 -14.14
CA GLU A 12 -26.81 1.14 -14.48
C GLU A 12 -25.58 0.31 -14.06
N ALA A 13 -24.66 0.09 -14.99
CA ALA A 13 -23.39 -0.57 -14.69
C ALA A 13 -22.80 0.16 -13.48
N MET A 14 -22.66 -0.57 -12.37
CA MET A 14 -22.04 -0.02 -11.16
C MET A 14 -20.67 0.49 -11.59
N THR A 15 -20.53 1.82 -11.67
CA THR A 15 -19.25 2.46 -11.95
C THR A 15 -18.29 1.99 -10.88
N GLU A 16 -17.26 1.26 -11.28
CA GLU A 16 -16.23 0.78 -10.36
C GLU A 16 -15.66 1.98 -9.60
N ASP A 17 -15.76 1.97 -8.26
CA ASP A 17 -15.19 3.04 -7.43
C ASP A 17 -13.67 2.89 -7.40
N ILE A 18 -12.98 3.53 -8.35
CA ILE A 18 -11.54 3.52 -8.49
C ILE A 18 -10.93 4.65 -7.67
N ILE A 19 -10.16 4.30 -6.65
CA ILE A 19 -9.46 5.28 -5.82
C ILE A 19 -8.16 5.77 -6.46
N LEU A 20 -7.42 4.87 -7.13
CA LEU A 20 -6.16 5.18 -7.81
C LEU A 20 -6.20 4.63 -9.23
N GLU A 21 -5.86 5.46 -10.21
CA GLU A 21 -5.75 5.06 -11.60
C GLU A 21 -4.45 5.61 -12.21
N THR A 22 -3.76 4.80 -13.01
CA THR A 22 -2.69 5.27 -13.88
C THR A 22 -3.05 5.04 -15.33
N ARG A 23 -2.65 5.97 -16.20
CA ARG A 23 -2.89 5.91 -17.64
C ARG A 23 -1.58 6.12 -18.38
N GLY A 24 -1.11 5.08 -19.08
CA GLY A 24 0.13 5.09 -19.83
C GLY A 24 1.36 5.47 -19.01
N LEU A 25 1.37 5.12 -17.71
CA LEU A 25 2.43 5.53 -16.79
C LEU A 25 3.77 4.96 -17.24
N THR A 26 4.72 5.85 -17.53
CA THR A 26 6.03 5.46 -18.07
C THR A 26 7.16 6.12 -17.30
N LYS A 27 8.22 5.35 -17.05
CA LYS A 27 9.49 5.85 -16.49
C LYS A 27 10.66 5.31 -17.25
N GLU A 28 11.42 6.23 -17.83
CA GLU A 28 12.68 5.98 -18.52
C GLU A 28 13.88 6.55 -17.73
N PHE A 29 14.96 5.80 -17.68
CA PHE A 29 16.24 6.20 -17.11
C PHE A 29 17.33 6.07 -18.19
N LYS A 30 17.76 7.17 -18.80
CA LYS A 30 18.89 7.19 -19.77
C LYS A 30 18.77 6.10 -20.84
N GLY A 31 17.59 5.95 -21.45
CA GLY A 31 17.33 4.97 -22.51
C GLY A 31 16.81 3.60 -22.00
N PHE A 32 16.83 3.35 -20.69
CA PHE A 32 16.21 2.15 -20.10
C PHE A 32 14.81 2.44 -19.61
N VAL A 33 13.80 1.76 -20.16
CA VAL A 33 12.40 1.90 -19.73
C VAL A 33 12.13 0.94 -18.58
N ALA A 34 12.03 1.48 -17.37
CA ALA A 34 11.78 0.70 -16.15
C ALA A 34 10.29 0.47 -15.87
N VAL A 35 9.41 1.37 -16.34
CA VAL A 35 7.95 1.26 -16.33
C VAL A 35 7.47 1.70 -17.70
N ASP A 36 6.74 0.85 -18.41
CA ASP A 36 6.30 1.05 -19.78
C ASP A 36 4.77 1.03 -19.87
N ARG A 37 4.18 2.20 -20.01
CA ARG A 37 2.74 2.42 -20.25
C ARG A 37 1.84 1.62 -19.32
N VAL A 38 2.16 1.62 -18.02
CA VAL A 38 1.38 0.89 -17.01
C VAL A 38 0.03 1.58 -16.79
N ASP A 39 -1.04 0.85 -17.09
CA ASP A 39 -2.41 1.16 -16.74
C ASP A 39 -2.81 0.32 -15.53
N LEU A 40 -3.00 0.95 -14.38
CA LEU A 40 -3.36 0.31 -13.12
C LEU A 40 -4.64 0.94 -12.60
N LYS A 41 -5.58 0.11 -12.13
CA LYS A 41 -6.81 0.55 -11.48
C LYS A 41 -6.96 -0.13 -10.13
N VAL A 42 -6.91 0.65 -9.06
CA VAL A 42 -7.12 0.16 -7.70
C VAL A 42 -8.51 0.52 -7.24
N ARG A 43 -9.31 -0.50 -6.91
CA ARG A 43 -10.68 -0.32 -6.41
C ARG A 43 -10.66 0.09 -4.94
N ARG A 44 -11.52 1.02 -4.57
CA ARG A 44 -11.69 1.45 -3.18
C ARG A 44 -12.13 0.28 -2.30
N GLY A 45 -11.56 0.21 -1.10
CA GLY A 45 -11.92 -0.79 -0.09
C GLY A 45 -11.40 -2.19 -0.36
N THR A 46 -10.47 -2.36 -1.30
CA THR A 46 -9.86 -3.66 -1.64
C THR A 46 -8.39 -3.73 -1.25
N ILE A 47 -7.87 -4.95 -1.16
CA ILE A 47 -6.44 -5.25 -1.09
C ILE A 47 -5.98 -5.66 -2.49
N HIS A 48 -5.15 -4.81 -3.12
CA HIS A 48 -4.61 -5.02 -4.43
C HIS A 48 -3.11 -5.34 -4.35
N ALA A 49 -2.67 -6.44 -4.95
CA ALA A 49 -1.25 -6.79 -5.01
C ALA A 49 -0.64 -6.43 -6.36
N LEU A 50 0.54 -5.84 -6.33
CA LEU A 50 1.42 -5.66 -7.48
C LEU A 50 2.57 -6.65 -7.36
N ILE A 51 2.58 -7.67 -8.20
CA ILE A 51 3.57 -8.75 -8.18
C ILE A 51 4.39 -8.78 -9.47
N GLY A 52 5.42 -9.62 -9.50
CA GLY A 52 6.25 -9.83 -10.67
C GLY A 52 7.69 -10.19 -10.27
N PRO A 53 8.50 -10.70 -11.20
CA PRO A 53 9.89 -11.07 -10.94
C PRO A 53 10.75 -9.85 -10.54
N ASN A 54 11.99 -10.12 -10.12
CA ASN A 54 12.96 -9.06 -9.83
C ASN A 54 13.21 -8.24 -11.10
N GLY A 55 13.28 -6.91 -10.95
CA GLY A 55 13.41 -6.01 -12.10
C GLY A 55 12.15 -5.75 -12.92
N ALA A 56 10.97 -6.28 -12.50
CA ALA A 56 9.71 -6.07 -13.22
C ALA A 56 9.16 -4.63 -13.17
N GLY A 57 9.76 -3.74 -12.37
CA GLY A 57 9.32 -2.34 -12.27
C GLY A 57 8.45 -2.02 -11.06
N LYS A 58 8.19 -2.97 -10.16
CA LYS A 58 7.30 -2.80 -8.98
C LYS A 58 7.69 -1.61 -8.10
N THR A 59 8.91 -1.59 -7.61
CA THR A 59 9.43 -0.50 -6.75
C THR A 59 9.45 0.84 -7.48
N THR A 60 9.77 0.84 -8.78
CA THR A 60 9.72 2.06 -9.61
C THR A 60 8.29 2.58 -9.70
N THR A 61 7.32 1.69 -9.92
CA THR A 61 5.89 2.06 -9.93
C THR A 61 5.47 2.68 -8.60
N PHE A 62 5.82 2.08 -7.46
CA PHE A 62 5.55 2.66 -6.15
C PHE A 62 6.19 4.05 -5.95
N ASN A 63 7.42 4.22 -6.42
CA ASN A 63 8.11 5.51 -6.36
C ASN A 63 7.43 6.59 -7.23
N LEU A 64 6.84 6.18 -8.36
CA LEU A 64 6.04 7.08 -9.20
C LEU A 64 4.72 7.48 -8.52
N LEU A 65 4.01 6.53 -7.92
CA LEU A 65 2.75 6.78 -7.21
C LEU A 65 2.94 7.72 -6.02
N THR A 66 4.05 7.59 -5.30
CA THR A 66 4.39 8.42 -4.13
C THR A 66 5.17 9.69 -4.46
N LYS A 67 5.44 9.93 -5.76
CA LYS A 67 6.19 11.08 -6.27
C LYS A 67 7.65 11.19 -5.81
N PHE A 68 8.23 10.11 -5.28
CA PHE A 68 9.68 10.03 -5.10
C PHE A 68 10.43 10.04 -6.43
N LEU A 69 9.75 9.60 -7.51
CA LEU A 69 10.21 9.72 -8.89
C LEU A 69 9.13 10.44 -9.72
N PRO A 70 9.49 11.42 -10.54
CA PRO A 70 8.57 11.97 -11.54
C PRO A 70 8.44 10.97 -12.70
N PRO A 71 7.25 10.78 -13.26
CA PRO A 71 7.07 10.00 -14.49
C PRO A 71 7.71 10.71 -15.68
N THR A 72 8.13 9.93 -16.68
CA THR A 72 8.56 10.44 -17.99
C THR A 72 7.33 10.85 -18.83
N SER A 73 6.28 10.02 -18.78
CA SER A 73 4.97 10.30 -19.40
C SER A 73 3.86 9.55 -18.70
N GLY A 74 2.61 9.80 -19.10
CA GLY A 74 1.43 9.21 -18.49
C GLY A 74 0.84 10.07 -17.38
N THR A 75 -0.26 9.59 -16.79
CA THR A 75 -1.07 10.31 -15.81
C THR A 75 -1.33 9.45 -14.60
N ILE A 76 -1.38 10.06 -13.42
CA ILE A 76 -1.77 9.42 -12.16
C ILE A 76 -2.96 10.18 -11.60
N LEU A 77 -4.07 9.46 -11.40
CA LEU A 77 -5.31 10.01 -10.85
C LEU A 77 -5.55 9.40 -9.47
N PHE A 78 -5.90 10.24 -8.50
CA PHE A 78 -6.33 9.82 -7.17
C PHE A 78 -7.67 10.48 -6.84
N ASN A 79 -8.67 9.67 -6.49
CA ASN A 79 -10.06 10.13 -6.35
C ASN A 79 -10.54 10.93 -7.59
N GLY A 80 -10.15 10.49 -8.79
CA GLY A 80 -10.46 11.15 -10.06
C GLY A 80 -9.69 12.46 -10.34
N GLN A 81 -8.85 12.93 -9.42
CA GLN A 81 -8.05 14.14 -9.58
C GLN A 81 -6.64 13.81 -10.08
N ASP A 82 -6.16 14.56 -11.03
CA ASP A 82 -4.79 14.43 -11.55
C ASP A 82 -3.77 14.92 -10.51
N ILE A 83 -2.95 13.97 -10.03
CA ILE A 83 -1.87 14.21 -9.08
C ILE A 83 -0.48 14.06 -9.73
N THR A 84 -0.40 13.96 -11.05
CA THR A 84 0.83 13.63 -11.79
C THR A 84 1.98 14.58 -11.47
N ARG A 85 1.70 15.85 -11.19
CA ARG A 85 2.69 16.89 -10.90
C ARG A 85 2.79 17.28 -9.43
N ASP A 86 2.02 16.61 -8.56
CA ASP A 86 2.04 16.89 -7.12
C ASP A 86 3.40 16.53 -6.52
N LYS A 87 3.73 17.19 -5.40
CA LYS A 87 4.92 16.86 -4.60
C LYS A 87 4.62 15.71 -3.64
N PRO A 88 5.63 14.95 -3.16
CA PRO A 88 5.42 13.85 -2.22
C PRO A 88 4.60 14.24 -0.97
N ALA A 89 4.84 15.44 -0.43
CA ALA A 89 4.12 15.94 0.74
C ALA A 89 2.63 16.20 0.44
N ASP A 90 2.29 16.62 -0.77
CA ASP A 90 0.90 16.89 -1.18
C ASP A 90 0.16 15.57 -1.39
N VAL A 91 0.79 14.61 -2.03
CA VAL A 91 0.25 13.24 -2.20
C VAL A 91 -0.03 12.59 -0.84
N ALA A 92 0.89 12.73 0.12
CA ALA A 92 0.67 12.23 1.47
C ALA A 92 -0.50 12.95 2.18
N ARG A 93 -0.66 14.27 2.01
CA ARG A 93 -1.80 15.02 2.56
C ARG A 93 -3.15 14.63 1.92
N ARG A 94 -3.13 14.15 0.68
CA ARG A 94 -4.34 13.63 0.01
C ARG A 94 -4.76 12.24 0.54
N GLY A 95 -3.91 11.57 1.33
CA GLY A 95 -4.22 10.27 1.92
C GLY A 95 -3.55 9.07 1.26
N ILE A 96 -2.57 9.27 0.36
CA ILE A 96 -1.71 8.18 -0.13
C ILE A 96 -0.48 8.07 0.77
N ILE A 97 -0.44 7.08 1.63
CA ILE A 97 0.64 6.89 2.59
C ILE A 97 1.37 5.57 2.30
N ARG A 98 2.70 5.65 2.14
CA ARG A 98 3.56 4.47 2.00
C ARG A 98 4.21 4.11 3.33
N SER A 99 4.13 2.84 3.71
CA SER A 99 4.96 2.31 4.78
C SER A 99 6.39 2.18 4.25
N PHE A 100 7.34 2.86 4.91
CA PHE A 100 8.74 2.81 4.50
C PHE A 100 9.42 1.58 5.09
N GLN A 101 10.20 0.86 4.25
CA GLN A 101 11.15 -0.13 4.73
C GLN A 101 12.14 0.56 5.70
N ILE A 102 12.16 0.12 6.96
CA ILE A 102 13.22 0.35 7.98
C ILE A 102 13.32 1.76 8.58
N SER A 103 12.84 2.85 7.95
CA SER A 103 13.21 4.21 8.38
C SER A 103 12.12 5.03 9.06
N ALA A 104 10.89 4.50 9.17
CA ALA A 104 9.75 5.25 9.71
C ALA A 104 9.63 5.19 11.25
N VAL A 105 10.44 4.37 11.89
CA VAL A 105 10.41 4.15 13.33
C VAL A 105 11.62 4.78 13.99
N PHE A 106 11.40 5.59 15.02
CA PHE A 106 12.47 6.15 15.86
C PHE A 106 12.89 5.09 16.89
N PRO A 107 14.07 4.47 16.74
CA PRO A 107 14.45 3.29 17.51
C PRO A 107 14.56 3.53 19.01
N ASN A 108 14.96 4.72 19.39
CA ASN A 108 15.20 5.11 20.78
C ASN A 108 13.96 5.74 21.47
N LEU A 109 12.85 5.84 20.74
CA LEU A 109 11.57 6.25 21.30
C LEU A 109 10.71 5.04 21.60
N THR A 110 9.78 5.16 22.55
CA THR A 110 8.81 4.14 22.85
C THR A 110 7.86 3.90 21.67
N VAL A 111 7.22 2.74 21.66
CA VAL A 111 6.17 2.39 20.69
C VAL A 111 5.06 3.44 20.68
N LEU A 112 4.62 3.90 21.85
CA LEU A 112 3.62 4.95 22.00
C LEU A 112 4.07 6.28 21.38
N GLU A 113 5.31 6.70 21.66
CA GLU A 113 5.86 7.95 21.14
C GLU A 113 5.98 7.94 19.63
N ASN A 114 6.37 6.80 19.04
CA ASN A 114 6.41 6.64 17.59
C ASN A 114 5.04 6.90 16.94
N VAL A 115 3.98 6.28 17.45
CA VAL A 115 2.62 6.48 16.93
C VAL A 115 2.12 7.89 17.19
N ARG A 116 2.44 8.48 18.35
CA ARG A 116 2.06 9.86 18.71
C ARG A 116 2.69 10.87 17.76
N ILE A 117 3.96 10.72 17.38
CA ILE A 117 4.64 11.59 16.40
C ILE A 117 3.92 11.52 15.04
N ALA A 118 3.52 10.33 14.60
CA ALA A 118 2.78 10.17 13.35
C ALA A 118 1.42 10.89 13.39
N LEU A 119 0.69 10.80 14.52
CA LEU A 119 -0.55 11.54 14.75
C LEU A 119 -0.37 13.07 14.73
N GLN A 120 0.72 13.58 15.33
CA GLN A 120 1.02 15.02 15.35
C GLN A 120 1.22 15.60 13.94
N ARG A 121 1.84 14.82 13.05
CA ARG A 121 2.07 15.23 11.66
C ARG A 121 0.76 15.53 10.93
N ASN A 122 -0.27 14.72 11.16
CA ASN A 122 -1.59 14.90 10.55
C ASN A 122 -2.31 16.17 11.02
N LEU A 123 -2.07 16.58 12.26
CA LEU A 123 -2.69 17.76 12.85
C LEU A 123 -2.04 19.09 12.40
N GLY A 124 -0.98 19.06 11.56
CA GLY A 124 -0.24 20.27 11.15
C GLY A 124 0.43 21.01 12.30
N THR A 125 0.51 20.40 13.49
CA THR A 125 0.97 21.03 14.73
C THR A 125 2.42 20.68 15.09
N SER A 126 3.21 20.21 14.11
CA SER A 126 4.58 19.73 14.30
C SER A 126 5.54 20.73 14.98
N PHE A 127 5.17 22.00 15.10
CA PHE A 127 5.99 23.07 15.70
C PHE A 127 5.40 23.67 16.97
N HIS A 128 4.27 23.18 17.49
CA HIS A 128 3.66 23.70 18.71
C HIS A 128 4.03 22.87 19.94
N PHE A 129 5.27 23.00 20.41
CA PHE A 129 5.79 22.34 21.62
C PHE A 129 5.10 22.78 22.92
N TRP A 130 4.24 23.80 22.87
CA TRP A 130 3.62 24.47 24.04
C TRP A 130 2.11 24.23 24.12
N LYS A 131 1.55 23.22 23.46
CA LYS A 131 0.13 22.92 23.63
C LYS A 131 -0.12 22.20 24.96
N ALA A 132 -1.27 22.57 25.57
CA ALA A 132 -1.67 22.10 26.89
C ALA A 132 -1.60 20.57 27.03
N GLU A 133 -1.32 20.10 28.24
CA GLU A 133 -1.26 18.70 28.67
C GLU A 133 -2.47 17.87 28.17
N SER A 134 -3.66 18.47 28.17
CA SER A 134 -4.88 17.86 27.61
C SER A 134 -4.81 17.48 26.11
N THR A 135 -3.99 18.17 25.31
CA THR A 135 -3.78 17.83 23.91
C THR A 135 -2.87 16.61 23.76
N LEU A 136 -1.89 16.47 24.65
CA LEU A 136 -1.01 15.30 24.71
C LEU A 136 -1.78 14.08 25.19
N ASP A 137 -2.69 14.22 26.15
CA ASP A 137 -3.54 13.14 26.65
C ASP A 137 -4.46 12.61 25.55
N ALA A 138 -5.13 13.50 24.80
CA ALA A 138 -5.97 13.09 23.66
C ALA A 138 -5.17 12.37 22.56
N LEU A 139 -3.92 12.77 22.32
CA LEU A 139 -3.02 12.06 21.40
C LEU A 139 -2.59 10.70 21.94
N ASN A 140 -2.36 10.58 23.25
CA ASN A 140 -2.04 9.30 23.88
C ASN A 140 -3.20 8.32 23.74
N ASP A 141 -4.44 8.74 24.00
CA ASP A 141 -5.62 7.87 23.86
C ASP A 141 -5.80 7.37 22.42
N ARG A 142 -5.63 8.26 21.43
CA ARG A 142 -5.66 7.88 20.01
C ARG A 142 -4.52 6.94 19.64
N ALA A 143 -3.31 7.20 20.11
CA ALA A 143 -2.16 6.33 19.87
C ALA A 143 -2.36 4.95 20.50
N LEU A 144 -2.88 4.88 21.74
CA LEU A 144 -3.19 3.62 22.40
C LEU A 144 -4.29 2.83 21.69
N ALA A 145 -5.30 3.52 21.14
CA ALA A 145 -6.34 2.87 20.36
C ALA A 145 -5.78 2.25 19.05
N ILE A 146 -4.85 2.94 18.38
CA ILE A 146 -4.16 2.38 17.19
C ILE A 146 -3.30 1.19 17.61
N LEU A 147 -2.56 1.29 18.71
CA LEU A 147 -1.73 0.19 19.22
C LEU A 147 -2.57 -1.03 19.62
N GLU A 148 -3.80 -0.83 20.09
CA GLU A 148 -4.74 -1.92 20.35
C GLU A 148 -5.14 -2.63 19.06
N GLN A 149 -5.45 -1.89 17.98
CA GLN A 149 -5.82 -2.46 16.68
C GLN A 149 -4.73 -3.36 16.09
N VAL A 150 -3.47 -3.10 16.42
CA VAL A 150 -2.31 -3.83 15.89
C VAL A 150 -1.65 -4.77 16.92
N ASP A 151 -2.30 -5.04 18.06
CA ASP A 151 -1.78 -5.88 19.17
C ASP A 151 -0.40 -5.43 19.70
N LEU A 152 -0.16 -4.12 19.72
CA LEU A 152 1.07 -3.56 20.30
C LEU A 152 0.86 -2.80 21.61
N ARG A 153 -0.37 -2.69 22.14
CA ARG A 153 -0.67 -1.91 23.34
C ARG A 153 0.18 -2.29 24.55
N ARG A 154 0.41 -3.58 24.77
CA ARG A 154 1.26 -4.08 25.86
C ARG A 154 2.72 -3.65 25.79
N PHE A 155 3.17 -3.25 24.59
CA PHE A 155 4.53 -2.75 24.34
C PHE A 155 4.60 -1.23 24.28
N ALA A 156 3.53 -0.50 24.62
CA ALA A 156 3.45 0.94 24.48
C ALA A 156 4.64 1.70 25.07
N GLN A 157 5.17 1.23 26.21
CA GLN A 157 6.30 1.82 26.93
C GLN A 157 7.66 1.19 26.59
N THR A 158 7.70 0.19 25.70
CA THR A 158 8.93 -0.46 25.23
C THR A 158 9.57 0.41 24.16
N ASN A 159 10.90 0.56 24.17
CA ASN A 159 11.61 1.22 23.09
C ASN A 159 11.51 0.41 21.81
N ALA A 160 11.33 1.09 20.67
CA ALA A 160 11.13 0.42 19.39
C ALA A 160 12.32 -0.47 18.98
N VAL A 161 13.54 -0.13 19.41
CA VAL A 161 14.75 -0.94 19.16
C VAL A 161 14.67 -2.32 19.80
N GLU A 162 13.96 -2.46 20.92
CA GLU A 162 13.84 -3.71 21.69
C GLU A 162 12.80 -4.69 21.13
N LEU A 163 11.96 -4.22 20.19
CA LEU A 163 10.95 -5.07 19.57
C LEU A 163 11.59 -6.13 18.68
N ALA A 164 11.02 -7.34 18.68
CA ALA A 164 11.30 -8.35 17.68
C ALA A 164 10.94 -7.84 16.27
N TYR A 165 11.56 -8.42 15.23
CA TYR A 165 11.44 -7.94 13.85
C TYR A 165 10.00 -7.83 13.35
N GLY A 166 9.18 -8.86 13.52
CA GLY A 166 7.76 -8.84 13.14
C GLY A 166 6.97 -7.73 13.85
N ARG A 167 7.25 -7.46 15.14
CA ARG A 167 6.62 -6.36 15.86
C ARG A 167 7.10 -4.97 15.43
N LYS A 168 8.35 -4.84 14.98
CA LYS A 168 8.82 -3.59 14.35
C LYS A 168 8.00 -3.30 13.08
N ARG A 169 7.73 -4.31 12.29
CA ARG A 169 6.88 -4.18 11.09
C ARG A 169 5.44 -3.83 11.45
N THR A 170 4.90 -4.43 12.49
CA THR A 170 3.60 -4.06 13.04
C THR A 170 3.57 -2.59 13.48
N LEU A 171 4.64 -2.09 14.12
CA LEU A 171 4.76 -0.67 14.49
C LEU A 171 4.82 0.26 13.28
N GLU A 172 5.49 -0.13 12.19
CA GLU A 172 5.48 0.63 10.93
C GLU A 172 4.07 0.75 10.35
N ILE A 173 3.29 -0.32 10.40
CA ILE A 173 1.87 -0.30 9.98
C ILE A 173 1.08 0.63 10.92
N ALA A 174 1.30 0.57 12.25
CA ALA A 174 0.64 1.45 13.21
C ALA A 174 0.93 2.94 12.96
N THR A 175 2.18 3.30 12.68
CA THR A 175 2.55 4.68 12.33
C THR A 175 1.93 5.12 11.00
N THR A 176 1.79 4.22 10.05
CA THR A 176 1.07 4.48 8.79
C THR A 176 -0.42 4.72 9.05
N LEU A 177 -1.05 3.89 9.88
CA LEU A 177 -2.46 4.05 10.28
C LEU A 177 -2.73 5.38 11.00
N ALA A 178 -1.78 5.83 11.84
CA ALA A 178 -1.86 7.11 12.54
C ALA A 178 -1.95 8.31 11.59
N MET A 179 -1.54 8.14 10.35
CA MET A 179 -1.66 9.17 9.32
C MET A 179 -3.02 9.15 8.59
N GLU A 180 -3.94 8.26 9.01
CA GLU A 180 -5.32 8.14 8.49
C GLU A 180 -5.38 8.04 6.95
N PRO A 181 -4.67 7.06 6.34
CA PRO A 181 -4.62 6.94 4.89
C PRO A 181 -5.97 6.50 4.31
N GLU A 182 -6.34 7.06 3.15
CA GLU A 182 -7.36 6.46 2.27
C GLU A 182 -6.79 5.30 1.47
N LEU A 183 -5.51 5.43 1.05
CA LEU A 183 -4.75 4.40 0.34
C LEU A 183 -3.43 4.14 1.05
N MET A 184 -3.26 2.93 1.56
CA MET A 184 -1.99 2.44 2.11
C MET A 184 -1.17 1.76 1.03
N LEU A 185 0.08 2.18 0.87
CA LEU A 185 1.05 1.53 0.01
C LEU A 185 2.01 0.71 0.89
N LEU A 186 1.96 -0.62 0.80
CA LEU A 186 2.80 -1.53 1.58
C LEU A 186 3.87 -2.14 0.66
N ASP A 187 5.13 -1.92 0.99
CA ASP A 187 6.26 -2.41 0.20
C ASP A 187 6.88 -3.63 0.88
N GLU A 188 6.62 -4.81 0.31
CA GLU A 188 7.08 -6.13 0.80
C GLU A 188 6.88 -6.30 2.32
N PRO A 189 5.64 -6.17 2.83
CA PRO A 189 5.39 -6.13 4.26
C PRO A 189 5.82 -7.39 5.02
N THR A 190 5.97 -8.52 4.33
CA THR A 190 6.38 -9.80 4.94
C THR A 190 7.81 -10.24 4.62
N SER A 191 8.59 -9.38 3.94
CA SER A 191 9.96 -9.70 3.53
C SER A 191 10.88 -9.97 4.73
N GLY A 192 11.65 -11.05 4.66
CA GLY A 192 12.63 -11.43 5.70
C GLY A 192 12.05 -12.02 6.98
N MET A 193 10.76 -12.36 7.00
CA MET A 193 10.06 -12.91 8.16
C MET A 193 10.01 -14.44 8.18
N GLY A 194 10.00 -15.03 9.38
CA GLY A 194 9.62 -16.42 9.58
C GLY A 194 8.11 -16.64 9.40
N HIS A 195 7.69 -17.89 9.26
CA HIS A 195 6.29 -18.24 8.98
C HIS A 195 5.29 -17.66 10.00
N GLU A 196 5.61 -17.69 11.29
CA GLU A 196 4.73 -17.17 12.36
C GLU A 196 4.53 -15.65 12.24
N ASP A 197 5.60 -14.89 11.97
CA ASP A 197 5.53 -13.44 11.77
C ASP A 197 4.79 -13.08 10.47
N VAL A 198 4.93 -13.89 9.42
CA VAL A 198 4.20 -13.70 8.15
C VAL A 198 2.70 -13.79 8.39
N ASP A 199 2.22 -14.82 9.11
CA ASP A 199 0.80 -14.98 9.40
C ASP A 199 0.27 -13.86 10.29
N LEU A 200 1.05 -13.40 11.25
CA LEU A 200 0.70 -12.25 12.08
C LEU A 200 0.49 -10.99 11.22
N VAL A 201 1.46 -10.65 10.36
CA VAL A 201 1.40 -9.46 9.51
C VAL A 201 0.31 -9.59 8.44
N LYS A 202 0.12 -10.78 7.87
CA LYS A 202 -0.97 -11.07 6.93
C LYS A 202 -2.35 -10.78 7.55
N ASN A 203 -2.60 -11.31 8.75
CA ASN A 203 -3.85 -11.09 9.45
C ASN A 203 -4.02 -9.61 9.84
N LEU A 204 -2.96 -8.94 10.27
CA LEU A 204 -2.97 -7.51 10.54
C LEU A 204 -3.37 -6.70 9.30
N ILE A 205 -2.75 -6.96 8.13
CA ILE A 205 -3.09 -6.26 6.88
C ILE A 205 -4.59 -6.44 6.57
N LYS A 206 -5.12 -7.65 6.73
CA LYS A 206 -6.54 -7.94 6.53
C LYS A 206 -7.46 -7.14 7.47
N GLU A 207 -7.06 -7.00 8.73
CA GLU A 207 -7.83 -6.21 9.72
C GLU A 207 -7.76 -4.71 9.42
N VAL A 208 -6.58 -4.17 9.13
CA VAL A 208 -6.42 -2.72 8.89
C VAL A 208 -6.99 -2.30 7.54
N ALA A 209 -7.15 -3.22 6.59
CA ALA A 209 -7.79 -2.97 5.30
C ALA A 209 -9.32 -2.78 5.42
N LYS A 210 -9.93 -3.19 6.53
CA LYS A 210 -11.37 -2.93 6.76
C LYS A 210 -11.64 -1.43 6.75
N GLY A 211 -12.40 -0.97 5.74
CA GLY A 211 -12.73 0.44 5.54
C GLY A 211 -11.59 1.29 4.93
N ARG A 212 -10.52 0.67 4.43
CA ARG A 212 -9.42 1.33 3.73
C ARG A 212 -9.06 0.58 2.46
N THR A 213 -8.26 1.22 1.62
CA THR A 213 -7.68 0.57 0.43
C THR A 213 -6.21 0.28 0.68
N VAL A 214 -5.76 -0.89 0.26
CA VAL A 214 -4.36 -1.30 0.34
C VAL A 214 -3.86 -1.66 -1.05
N LEU A 215 -2.76 -1.06 -1.47
CA LEU A 215 -1.96 -1.51 -2.61
C LEU A 215 -0.63 -2.00 -2.07
N MET A 216 -0.26 -3.23 -2.35
CA MET A 216 0.99 -3.79 -1.83
C MET A 216 1.85 -4.43 -2.91
N VAL A 217 3.16 -4.29 -2.78
CA VAL A 217 4.14 -5.12 -3.48
C VAL A 217 4.43 -6.32 -2.60
N GLU A 218 4.31 -7.51 -3.15
CA GLU A 218 4.61 -8.75 -2.43
C GLU A 218 5.19 -9.81 -3.38
N HIS A 219 5.99 -10.69 -2.82
CA HIS A 219 6.52 -11.86 -3.50
C HIS A 219 6.13 -13.18 -2.81
N ASN A 220 5.57 -13.12 -1.61
CA ASN A 220 5.05 -14.28 -0.91
C ASN A 220 3.65 -14.62 -1.42
N MET A 221 3.56 -15.66 -2.27
CA MET A 221 2.30 -16.07 -2.88
C MET A 221 1.28 -16.57 -1.85
N GLY A 222 1.70 -17.08 -0.69
CA GLY A 222 0.80 -17.46 0.40
C GLY A 222 0.10 -16.25 1.04
N VAL A 223 0.76 -15.10 1.08
CA VAL A 223 0.14 -13.84 1.51
C VAL A 223 -0.80 -13.35 0.43
N VAL A 224 -0.32 -13.25 -0.82
CA VAL A 224 -1.11 -12.75 -1.96
C VAL A 224 -2.40 -13.52 -2.13
N SER A 225 -2.33 -14.87 -2.16
CA SER A 225 -3.52 -15.75 -2.31
C SER A 225 -4.50 -15.65 -1.13
N GLY A 226 -3.97 -15.34 0.06
CA GLY A 226 -4.76 -15.38 1.30
C GLY A 226 -5.54 -14.10 1.60
N ILE A 227 -5.14 -12.95 1.05
CA ILE A 227 -5.75 -11.66 1.43
C ILE A 227 -6.04 -10.71 0.27
N CYS A 228 -5.50 -10.92 -0.95
CA CYS A 228 -5.67 -9.98 -2.05
C CYS A 228 -6.94 -10.26 -2.85
N ASP A 229 -7.69 -9.19 -3.15
CA ASP A 229 -8.88 -9.24 -3.99
C ASP A 229 -8.52 -9.21 -5.48
N THR A 230 -7.48 -8.44 -5.83
CA THR A 230 -7.00 -8.28 -7.20
C THR A 230 -5.47 -8.32 -7.22
N ILE A 231 -4.91 -8.88 -8.26
CA ILE A 231 -3.48 -9.00 -8.47
C ILE A 231 -3.15 -8.47 -9.86
N THR A 232 -2.25 -7.50 -9.93
CA THR A 232 -1.60 -7.06 -11.18
C THR A 232 -0.20 -7.64 -11.24
N VAL A 233 0.11 -8.33 -12.33
CA VAL A 233 1.45 -8.87 -12.58
C VAL A 233 2.21 -7.95 -13.50
N LEU A 234 3.38 -7.47 -13.06
CA LEU A 234 4.32 -6.74 -13.90
C LEU A 234 5.40 -7.68 -14.44
N GLN A 235 5.77 -7.49 -15.70
CA GLN A 235 6.93 -8.10 -16.32
C GLN A 235 7.62 -7.06 -17.23
N ARG A 236 8.93 -6.87 -17.06
CA ARG A 236 9.75 -5.95 -17.87
C ARG A 236 9.15 -4.54 -17.97
N GLY A 237 8.58 -4.04 -16.87
CA GLY A 237 8.01 -2.71 -16.78
C GLY A 237 6.57 -2.58 -17.27
N ALA A 238 5.95 -3.60 -17.84
CA ALA A 238 4.59 -3.57 -18.36
C ALA A 238 3.64 -4.49 -17.57
N VAL A 239 2.34 -4.23 -17.63
CA VAL A 239 1.32 -5.13 -17.09
C VAL A 239 1.23 -6.36 -17.99
N LEU A 240 1.47 -7.53 -17.40
CA LEU A 240 1.33 -8.83 -18.06
C LEU A 240 -0.11 -9.32 -18.01
N THR A 241 -0.72 -9.28 -16.83
CA THR A 241 -2.11 -9.67 -16.59
C THR A 241 -2.61 -9.08 -15.28
N GLU A 242 -3.93 -9.01 -15.11
CA GLU A 242 -4.61 -8.60 -13.89
C GLU A 242 -5.84 -9.47 -13.66
N GLY A 243 -6.12 -9.79 -12.41
CA GLY A 243 -7.30 -10.57 -12.02
C GLY A 243 -7.21 -11.14 -10.60
N PRO A 244 -8.17 -11.98 -10.21
CA PRO A 244 -8.11 -12.72 -8.95
C PRO A 244 -7.01 -13.78 -8.98
N TYR A 245 -6.57 -14.23 -7.80
CA TYR A 245 -5.46 -15.17 -7.65
C TYR A 245 -5.62 -16.44 -8.51
N ALA A 246 -6.82 -17.01 -8.57
CA ALA A 246 -7.08 -18.24 -9.31
C ALA A 246 -6.80 -18.11 -10.82
N GLU A 247 -7.12 -16.95 -11.41
CA GLU A 247 -6.87 -16.68 -12.83
C GLU A 247 -5.38 -16.36 -13.08
N VAL A 248 -4.80 -15.53 -12.24
CA VAL A 248 -3.39 -15.11 -12.37
C VAL A 248 -2.44 -16.29 -12.17
N SER A 249 -2.68 -17.15 -11.18
CA SER A 249 -1.83 -18.32 -10.90
C SER A 249 -1.90 -19.41 -11.96
N ALA A 250 -3.00 -19.48 -12.70
CA ALA A 250 -3.19 -20.42 -13.81
C ALA A 250 -2.69 -19.88 -15.16
N ASN A 251 -2.29 -18.61 -15.23
CA ASN A 251 -1.85 -18.00 -16.49
C ASN A 251 -0.47 -18.53 -16.91
N PRO A 252 -0.33 -19.17 -18.09
CA PRO A 252 0.95 -19.72 -18.54
C PRO A 252 2.07 -18.69 -18.64
N GLN A 253 1.76 -17.45 -19.04
CA GLN A 253 2.73 -16.38 -19.17
C GLN A 253 3.27 -15.94 -17.79
N VAL A 254 2.44 -15.99 -16.76
CA VAL A 254 2.85 -15.70 -15.37
C VAL A 254 3.81 -16.79 -14.88
N ILE A 255 3.46 -18.05 -15.10
CA ILE A 255 4.31 -19.20 -14.74
C ILE A 255 5.67 -19.09 -15.41
N GLU A 256 5.70 -18.83 -16.72
CA GLU A 256 6.94 -18.65 -17.49
C GLU A 256 7.78 -17.47 -16.97
N ALA A 257 7.14 -16.33 -16.66
CA ALA A 257 7.83 -15.14 -16.15
C ALA A 257 8.57 -15.41 -14.83
N TYR A 258 8.01 -16.26 -13.97
CA TYR A 258 8.65 -16.65 -12.71
C TYR A 258 9.69 -17.75 -12.86
N MET A 259 9.46 -18.74 -13.75
CA MET A 259 10.42 -19.82 -14.02
C MET A 259 11.68 -19.30 -14.74
N GLY A 260 11.53 -18.44 -15.76
CA GLY A 260 12.65 -17.85 -16.49
C GLY A 260 13.53 -16.93 -15.66
N SER A 261 13.00 -16.37 -14.55
CA SER A 261 13.79 -15.56 -13.61
C SER A 261 14.69 -16.40 -12.69
N THR A 262 14.37 -17.67 -12.49
CA THR A 262 15.17 -18.60 -11.65
C THR A 262 16.43 -19.09 -12.40
N GLU A 263 16.36 -19.26 -13.71
CA GLU A 263 17.51 -19.66 -14.53
C GLU A 263 18.53 -18.52 -14.69
N ALA A 264 18.08 -17.27 -14.77
CA ALA A 264 18.96 -16.10 -14.90
C ALA A 264 19.74 -15.74 -13.62
N ALA A 265 19.36 -16.31 -12.46
CA ALA A 265 20.03 -16.08 -11.18
C ALA A 265 21.16 -17.07 -10.88
N HIS A 266 21.35 -18.08 -11.72
CA HIS A 266 22.34 -19.16 -11.58
C HIS A 266 23.33 -19.27 -12.77
N GLY A 267 23.34 -18.25 -13.66
CA GLY A 267 24.26 -18.16 -14.82
C GLY A 267 25.40 -17.15 -14.63
#